data_cfe5f94f06545efcac5a2dd0175b3ea3
#
_entry.id   cfe5f94f06545efcac5a2dd0175b3ea3
#
_cell.length_a   1.000
_cell.length_b   1.000
_cell.length_c   1.000
_cell.angle_alpha   90.00
_cell.angle_beta   90.00
_cell.angle_gamma   90.00
#
_symmetry.space_group_name_H-M   'P 1'
#
loop_
_entity.id
_entity.type
_entity.pdbx_description
1 polymer ?
#
loop_
_entity_poly.entity_id
_entity_poly.type
_entity_poly.pdbx_seq_one_letter_code
_entity_poly.pdbx_strand_id
1 'polypeptide(L)'
;MLVDTIYKYNDCVLPMFYMTWGRKNGDAANGVYFPVLSTYEGMDSMLCMRYMLMKDSFNTAVSPVGRVWRYIRRNFPSIELYETDGSHPSLSGSYAAALTFYSMLFKDSPNAIKYNPGISENEMMLIKQAVDSVVYKHYEDWQRDSLTAKMKITAVSESTYLFESETPFATTFYWDFGDGNSSDLPSVEHTFLNSGTFQVILKTGRCLDAQYEDSVSTSINV
;
A
#
# COMPACT_ATOMS: atom_id res chain seq x y z
N MET A 1 5.83 -16.71 -0.94
CA MET A 1 5.24 -15.87 -2.01
C MET A 1 6.24 -14.85 -2.52
N LEU A 2 6.04 -14.20 -3.70
CA LEU A 2 7.03 -13.24 -4.25
C LEU A 2 7.28 -12.06 -3.29
N VAL A 3 6.22 -11.48 -2.74
CA VAL A 3 6.33 -10.34 -1.80
C VAL A 3 7.11 -10.72 -0.54
N ASP A 4 6.86 -11.91 0.05
CA ASP A 4 7.62 -12.39 1.21
C ASP A 4 9.10 -12.58 0.88
N THR A 5 9.40 -13.02 -0.35
CA THR A 5 10.78 -13.13 -0.82
C THR A 5 11.43 -11.77 -0.96
N ILE A 6 10.71 -10.77 -1.47
CA ILE A 6 11.21 -9.40 -1.58
C ILE A 6 11.56 -8.87 -0.18
N TYR A 7 10.64 -8.95 0.78
CA TYR A 7 10.87 -8.49 2.15
C TYR A 7 11.98 -9.26 2.88
N LYS A 8 12.13 -10.56 2.59
CA LYS A 8 13.21 -11.35 3.17
C LYS A 8 14.60 -10.85 2.79
N TYR A 9 14.77 -10.31 1.58
CA TYR A 9 16.06 -9.84 1.07
C TYR A 9 16.22 -8.32 1.11
N ASN A 10 15.14 -7.58 1.31
CA ASN A 10 15.15 -6.12 1.46
C ASN A 10 13.87 -5.68 2.21
N ASP A 11 13.97 -5.53 3.51
CA ASP A 11 12.89 -5.12 4.40
C ASP A 11 12.51 -3.63 4.25
N CYS A 12 13.41 -2.83 3.68
CA CYS A 12 13.20 -1.39 3.43
C CYS A 12 12.48 -1.10 2.09
N VAL A 13 12.28 -2.10 1.24
CA VAL A 13 11.59 -1.88 -0.04
C VAL A 13 10.08 -1.72 0.18
N LEU A 14 9.46 -0.86 -0.60
CA LEU A 14 8.01 -0.73 -0.68
C LEU A 14 7.52 -1.31 -2.01
N PRO A 15 7.04 -2.56 -2.06
CA PRO A 15 6.42 -3.11 -3.26
C PRO A 15 5.14 -2.35 -3.60
N MET A 16 4.90 -2.16 -4.90
CA MET A 16 3.69 -1.54 -5.41
C MET A 16 3.05 -2.45 -6.45
N PHE A 17 1.80 -2.83 -6.23
CA PHE A 17 1.04 -3.57 -7.23
C PHE A 17 0.57 -2.66 -8.35
N TYR A 18 0.70 -3.10 -9.58
CA TYR A 18 0.15 -2.45 -10.75
C TYR A 18 -1.28 -2.93 -10.98
N MET A 19 -2.29 -2.19 -10.52
CA MET A 19 -3.68 -2.50 -10.83
C MET A 19 -3.97 -2.21 -12.29
N THR A 20 -4.05 -3.26 -13.09
CA THR A 20 -4.40 -3.17 -14.51
C THR A 20 -5.91 -2.95 -14.70
N TRP A 21 -6.36 -2.82 -15.94
CA TRP A 21 -7.72 -2.52 -16.34
C TRP A 21 -8.45 -3.75 -16.92
N GLY A 22 -9.77 -3.72 -16.92
CA GLY A 22 -10.58 -4.70 -17.61
C GLY A 22 -10.50 -4.53 -19.14
N ARG A 23 -10.59 -5.62 -19.89
CA ARG A 23 -10.71 -5.56 -21.35
C ARG A 23 -11.94 -4.74 -21.76
N LYS A 24 -11.87 -4.05 -22.89
CA LYS A 24 -12.88 -3.07 -23.35
C LYS A 24 -14.31 -3.60 -23.29
N ASN A 25 -14.52 -4.85 -23.65
CA ASN A 25 -15.82 -5.53 -23.69
C ASN A 25 -15.90 -6.73 -22.74
N GLY A 26 -15.01 -6.81 -21.75
CA GLY A 26 -14.84 -7.99 -20.90
C GLY A 26 -14.03 -9.10 -21.57
N ASP A 27 -13.97 -10.26 -20.91
CA ASP A 27 -13.24 -11.44 -21.38
C ASP A 27 -14.24 -12.55 -21.76
N ALA A 28 -14.63 -12.59 -23.02
CA ALA A 28 -15.61 -13.57 -23.52
C ALA A 28 -15.14 -15.03 -23.35
N ALA A 29 -13.82 -15.28 -23.49
CA ALA A 29 -13.28 -16.64 -23.37
C ALA A 29 -13.35 -17.17 -21.95
N ASN A 30 -12.90 -16.37 -20.98
CA ASN A 30 -12.97 -16.75 -19.55
C ASN A 30 -14.36 -16.53 -18.96
N GLY A 31 -15.16 -15.65 -19.54
CA GLY A 31 -16.55 -15.36 -19.14
C GLY A 31 -17.47 -16.60 -19.18
N VAL A 32 -17.14 -17.59 -20.01
CA VAL A 32 -17.85 -18.87 -20.04
C VAL A 32 -17.74 -19.61 -18.68
N TYR A 33 -16.58 -19.55 -18.05
CA TYR A 33 -16.33 -20.21 -16.76
C TYR A 33 -16.58 -19.27 -15.58
N PHE A 34 -16.38 -17.97 -15.78
CA PHE A 34 -16.55 -16.92 -14.77
C PHE A 34 -17.42 -15.79 -15.34
N PRO A 35 -18.76 -15.90 -15.29
CA PRO A 35 -19.68 -14.96 -15.95
C PRO A 35 -19.46 -13.49 -15.61
N VAL A 36 -18.95 -13.18 -14.43
CA VAL A 36 -18.60 -11.81 -14.01
C VAL A 36 -17.54 -11.17 -14.92
N LEU A 37 -16.69 -11.96 -15.58
CA LEU A 37 -15.66 -11.46 -16.49
C LEU A 37 -16.19 -11.15 -17.89
N SER A 38 -17.44 -11.52 -18.22
CA SER A 38 -18.03 -11.30 -19.55
C SER A 38 -18.27 -9.83 -19.90
N THR A 39 -18.19 -8.93 -18.93
CA THR A 39 -18.36 -7.49 -19.12
C THR A 39 -17.15 -6.72 -18.60
N TYR A 40 -16.94 -5.50 -19.14
CA TYR A 40 -15.92 -4.60 -18.62
C TYR A 40 -16.11 -4.33 -17.13
N GLU A 41 -17.33 -3.96 -16.73
CA GLU A 41 -17.66 -3.58 -15.36
C GLU A 41 -17.40 -4.71 -14.37
N GLY A 42 -17.76 -5.92 -14.74
CA GLY A 42 -17.52 -7.10 -13.91
C GLY A 42 -16.03 -7.41 -13.78
N MET A 43 -15.31 -7.44 -14.92
CA MET A 43 -13.86 -7.67 -14.95
C MET A 43 -13.09 -6.60 -14.17
N ASP A 44 -13.39 -5.32 -14.39
CA ASP A 44 -12.76 -4.19 -13.68
C ASP A 44 -13.03 -4.24 -12.17
N SER A 45 -14.27 -4.58 -11.77
CA SER A 45 -14.62 -4.73 -10.35
C SER A 45 -13.87 -5.86 -9.67
N MET A 46 -13.73 -7.01 -10.36
CA MET A 46 -12.96 -8.14 -9.86
C MET A 46 -11.46 -7.84 -9.74
N LEU A 47 -10.89 -7.17 -10.74
CA LEU A 47 -9.49 -6.73 -10.70
C LEU A 47 -9.28 -5.78 -9.51
N CYS A 48 -10.10 -4.75 -9.37
CA CYS A 48 -10.00 -3.81 -8.26
C CYS A 48 -10.05 -4.53 -6.90
N MET A 49 -11.05 -5.39 -6.69
CA MET A 49 -11.19 -6.15 -5.45
C MET A 49 -9.95 -7.01 -5.16
N ARG A 50 -9.41 -7.70 -6.15
CA ARG A 50 -8.25 -8.59 -5.97
C ARG A 50 -6.96 -7.81 -5.68
N TYR A 51 -6.73 -6.69 -6.36
CA TYR A 51 -5.57 -5.84 -6.09
C TYR A 51 -5.64 -5.19 -4.70
N MET A 52 -6.83 -4.76 -4.25
CA MET A 52 -7.00 -4.23 -2.89
C MET A 52 -6.79 -5.32 -1.84
N LEU A 53 -7.31 -6.52 -2.03
CA LEU A 53 -7.03 -7.66 -1.13
C LEU A 53 -5.52 -7.97 -1.05
N MET A 54 -4.79 -7.90 -2.16
CA MET A 54 -3.33 -8.07 -2.14
C MET A 54 -2.64 -6.92 -1.41
N LYS A 55 -3.07 -5.66 -1.64
CA LYS A 55 -2.58 -4.49 -0.90
C LYS A 55 -2.66 -4.74 0.61
N ASP A 56 -3.85 -5.10 1.09
CA ASP A 56 -4.12 -5.29 2.51
C ASP A 56 -3.35 -6.52 3.07
N SER A 57 -3.34 -7.64 2.32
CA SER A 57 -2.68 -8.88 2.76
C SER A 57 -1.15 -8.74 2.90
N PHE A 58 -0.53 -7.89 2.11
CA PHE A 58 0.93 -7.68 2.12
C PHE A 58 1.35 -6.31 2.65
N ASN A 59 0.38 -5.49 3.02
CA ASN A 59 0.58 -4.10 3.42
C ASN A 59 1.51 -3.34 2.46
N THR A 60 1.12 -3.30 1.20
CA THR A 60 1.85 -2.69 0.08
C THR A 60 1.08 -1.50 -0.49
N ALA A 61 1.69 -0.79 -1.45
CA ALA A 61 0.98 0.21 -2.25
C ALA A 61 0.34 -0.42 -3.49
N VAL A 62 -0.62 0.30 -4.09
CA VAL A 62 -1.23 -0.03 -5.39
C VAL A 62 -1.18 1.18 -6.30
N SER A 63 -0.66 1.03 -7.52
CA SER A 63 -0.85 2.01 -8.60
C SER A 63 -2.19 1.74 -9.29
N PRO A 64 -3.23 2.59 -9.08
CA PRO A 64 -4.62 2.27 -9.43
C PRO A 64 -4.97 2.63 -10.88
N VAL A 65 -4.16 2.20 -11.85
CA VAL A 65 -4.36 2.55 -13.27
C VAL A 65 -5.74 2.13 -13.77
N GLY A 66 -6.22 0.93 -13.41
CA GLY A 66 -7.56 0.47 -13.79
C GLY A 66 -8.68 1.40 -13.28
N ARG A 67 -8.50 2.04 -12.09
CA ARG A 67 -9.49 2.99 -11.55
C ARG A 67 -9.48 4.32 -12.31
N VAL A 68 -8.30 4.79 -12.73
CA VAL A 68 -8.16 5.95 -13.62
C VAL A 68 -8.83 5.68 -14.96
N TRP A 69 -8.60 4.50 -15.54
CA TRP A 69 -9.25 4.08 -16.79
C TRP A 69 -10.76 4.03 -16.66
N ARG A 70 -11.29 3.48 -15.56
CA ARG A 70 -12.73 3.46 -15.29
C ARG A 70 -13.29 4.87 -15.18
N TYR A 71 -12.58 5.80 -14.53
CA TYR A 71 -12.99 7.20 -14.44
C TYR A 71 -13.06 7.85 -15.82
N ILE A 72 -12.02 7.67 -16.65
CA ILE A 72 -11.98 8.21 -18.02
C ILE A 72 -13.12 7.64 -18.85
N ARG A 73 -13.32 6.32 -18.86
CA ARG A 73 -14.40 5.67 -19.63
C ARG A 73 -15.79 6.19 -19.26
N ARG A 74 -16.01 6.54 -17.99
CA ARG A 74 -17.31 7.04 -17.52
C ARG A 74 -17.53 8.52 -17.80
N ASN A 75 -16.50 9.32 -17.61
CA ASN A 75 -16.64 10.79 -17.63
C ASN A 75 -16.17 11.39 -18.96
N PHE A 76 -15.28 10.73 -19.67
CA PHE A 76 -14.66 11.20 -20.93
C PHE A 76 -14.68 10.08 -21.99
N PRO A 77 -15.87 9.57 -22.39
CA PRO A 77 -16.01 8.39 -23.24
C PRO A 77 -15.47 8.57 -24.66
N SER A 78 -15.18 9.79 -25.08
CA SER A 78 -14.53 10.09 -26.36
C SER A 78 -13.03 9.74 -26.39
N ILE A 79 -12.40 9.55 -25.23
CA ILE A 79 -10.99 9.15 -25.13
C ILE A 79 -10.89 7.64 -25.32
N GLU A 80 -10.27 7.22 -26.41
CA GLU A 80 -10.01 5.80 -26.66
C GLU A 80 -8.76 5.35 -25.89
N LEU A 81 -8.94 4.46 -24.92
CA LEU A 81 -7.88 3.97 -24.06
C LEU A 81 -7.24 2.68 -24.57
N TYR A 82 -7.87 2.01 -25.52
CA TYR A 82 -7.47 0.69 -26.01
C TYR A 82 -6.96 0.76 -27.43
N GLU A 83 -6.06 -0.15 -27.77
CA GLU A 83 -5.78 -0.55 -29.13
C GLU A 83 -6.98 -1.28 -29.74
N THR A 84 -6.92 -1.58 -31.04
CA THR A 84 -7.99 -2.24 -31.78
C THR A 84 -8.38 -3.62 -31.24
N ASP A 85 -7.49 -4.26 -30.50
CA ASP A 85 -7.75 -5.57 -29.88
C ASP A 85 -8.61 -5.47 -28.59
N GLY A 86 -8.87 -4.27 -28.10
CA GLY A 86 -9.67 -4.02 -26.90
C GLY A 86 -9.02 -4.50 -25.60
N SER A 87 -7.72 -4.77 -25.62
CA SER A 87 -6.96 -5.28 -24.47
C SER A 87 -5.73 -4.43 -24.16
N HIS A 88 -4.87 -4.19 -25.15
CA HIS A 88 -3.66 -3.38 -24.99
C HIS A 88 -3.99 -1.91 -24.93
N PRO A 89 -3.12 -1.11 -24.26
CA PRO A 89 -3.35 0.33 -24.12
C PRO A 89 -3.03 1.06 -25.42
N SER A 90 -3.88 1.98 -25.82
CA SER A 90 -3.57 3.01 -26.80
C SER A 90 -2.50 3.98 -26.27
N LEU A 91 -2.10 4.96 -27.06
CA LEU A 91 -1.22 6.03 -26.62
C LEU A 91 -1.81 6.80 -25.41
N SER A 92 -3.12 7.12 -25.44
CA SER A 92 -3.82 7.78 -24.35
C SER A 92 -3.95 6.90 -23.11
N GLY A 93 -4.21 5.60 -23.30
CA GLY A 93 -4.20 4.62 -22.22
C GLY A 93 -2.84 4.50 -21.53
N SER A 94 -1.76 4.45 -22.35
CA SER A 94 -0.38 4.42 -21.85
C SER A 94 -0.01 5.70 -21.10
N TYR A 95 -0.44 6.86 -21.60
CA TYR A 95 -0.22 8.14 -20.94
C TYR A 95 -0.95 8.24 -19.59
N ALA A 96 -2.19 7.76 -19.52
CA ALA A 96 -2.94 7.69 -18.27
C ALA A 96 -2.24 6.78 -17.24
N ALA A 97 -1.70 5.63 -17.68
CA ALA A 97 -0.93 4.75 -16.82
C ALA A 97 0.37 5.42 -16.32
N ALA A 98 1.12 6.07 -17.21
CA ALA A 98 2.36 6.76 -16.85
C ALA A 98 2.13 7.88 -15.83
N LEU A 99 1.10 8.71 -16.02
CA LEU A 99 0.74 9.76 -15.06
C LEU A 99 0.26 9.19 -13.71
N THR A 100 -0.43 8.06 -13.72
CA THR A 100 -0.83 7.36 -12.49
C THR A 100 0.41 6.93 -11.71
N PHE A 101 1.38 6.28 -12.36
CA PHE A 101 2.65 5.93 -11.72
C PHE A 101 3.44 7.15 -11.26
N TYR A 102 3.46 8.22 -12.05
CA TYR A 102 4.12 9.46 -11.64
C TYR A 102 3.55 9.97 -10.31
N SER A 103 2.23 10.11 -10.22
CA SER A 103 1.59 10.60 -8.99
C SER A 103 1.80 9.66 -7.80
N MET A 104 1.83 8.35 -8.04
CA MET A 104 2.09 7.36 -6.98
C MET A 104 3.54 7.38 -6.47
N LEU A 105 4.51 7.52 -7.37
CA LEU A 105 5.94 7.43 -7.04
C LEU A 105 6.49 8.75 -6.47
N PHE A 106 6.03 9.88 -6.99
CA PHE A 106 6.57 11.20 -6.63
C PHE A 106 5.65 11.99 -5.68
N LYS A 107 4.46 11.49 -5.40
CA LYS A 107 3.44 12.17 -4.58
C LYS A 107 3.18 13.60 -5.10
N ASP A 108 3.11 13.74 -6.40
CA ASP A 108 2.97 15.04 -7.07
C ASP A 108 1.79 15.05 -8.04
N SER A 109 1.26 16.26 -8.29
CA SER A 109 0.12 16.44 -9.18
C SER A 109 0.51 16.11 -10.62
N PRO A 110 -0.31 15.35 -11.38
CA PRO A 110 -0.08 15.09 -12.81
C PRO A 110 -0.09 16.38 -13.64
N ASN A 111 -0.62 17.48 -13.10
CA ASN A 111 -0.64 18.78 -13.76
C ASN A 111 0.75 19.41 -13.89
N ALA A 112 1.72 19.01 -13.07
CA ALA A 112 3.12 19.44 -13.17
C ALA A 112 3.81 18.94 -14.45
N ILE A 113 3.34 17.84 -15.03
CA ILE A 113 3.95 17.21 -16.21
C ILE A 113 3.60 18.03 -17.46
N LYS A 114 4.64 18.51 -18.16
CA LYS A 114 4.50 19.28 -19.41
C LYS A 114 4.62 18.42 -20.67
N TYR A 115 5.10 17.18 -20.53
CA TYR A 115 5.28 16.27 -21.66
C TYR A 115 3.94 15.91 -22.30
N ASN A 116 3.86 16.05 -23.62
CA ASN A 116 2.74 15.57 -24.44
C ASN A 116 3.24 14.42 -25.32
N PRO A 117 2.63 13.22 -25.23
CA PRO A 117 3.05 12.07 -26.02
C PRO A 117 2.63 12.15 -27.51
N GLY A 118 1.92 13.19 -27.94
CA GLY A 118 1.37 13.32 -29.29
C GLY A 118 -0.15 13.18 -29.35
N ILE A 119 -0.85 13.33 -28.22
CA ILE A 119 -2.31 13.41 -28.15
C ILE A 119 -2.78 14.87 -28.14
N SER A 120 -4.09 15.11 -28.34
CA SER A 120 -4.62 16.48 -28.30
C SER A 120 -4.47 17.12 -26.91
N GLU A 121 -4.29 18.43 -26.84
CA GLU A 121 -4.20 19.17 -25.59
C GLU A 121 -5.43 18.95 -24.69
N ASN A 122 -6.62 18.91 -25.29
CA ASN A 122 -7.85 18.64 -24.56
C ASN A 122 -7.86 17.24 -23.94
N GLU A 123 -7.43 16.23 -24.68
CA GLU A 123 -7.35 14.85 -24.20
C GLU A 123 -6.32 14.72 -23.07
N MET A 124 -5.14 15.34 -23.25
CA MET A 124 -4.11 15.41 -22.22
C MET A 124 -4.63 16.04 -20.92
N MET A 125 -5.36 17.16 -21.02
CA MET A 125 -5.97 17.85 -19.87
C MET A 125 -6.98 16.95 -19.15
N LEU A 126 -7.88 16.28 -19.88
CA LEU A 126 -8.88 15.39 -19.31
C LEU A 126 -8.26 14.15 -18.63
N ILE A 127 -7.21 13.59 -19.21
CA ILE A 127 -6.45 12.48 -18.59
C ILE A 127 -5.79 12.95 -17.29
N LYS A 128 -5.15 14.10 -17.27
CA LYS A 128 -4.56 14.69 -16.06
C LYS A 128 -5.63 14.92 -14.99
N GLN A 129 -6.79 15.45 -15.37
CA GLN A 129 -7.92 15.62 -14.45
C GLN A 129 -8.38 14.29 -13.84
N ALA A 130 -8.42 13.21 -14.62
CA ALA A 130 -8.78 11.89 -14.13
C ALA A 130 -7.76 11.38 -13.10
N VAL A 131 -6.46 11.48 -13.39
CA VAL A 131 -5.39 11.07 -12.47
C VAL A 131 -5.41 11.92 -11.21
N ASP A 132 -5.56 13.24 -11.33
CA ASP A 132 -5.68 14.14 -10.18
C ASP A 132 -6.85 13.73 -9.27
N SER A 133 -8.00 13.45 -9.88
CA SER A 133 -9.23 13.11 -9.15
C SER A 133 -9.22 11.73 -8.51
N VAL A 134 -8.56 10.75 -9.12
CA VAL A 134 -8.56 9.35 -8.64
C VAL A 134 -7.35 9.05 -7.78
N VAL A 135 -6.21 9.65 -8.07
CA VAL A 135 -4.92 9.30 -7.46
C VAL A 135 -4.42 10.39 -6.53
N TYR A 136 -4.14 11.57 -7.06
CA TYR A 136 -3.45 12.61 -6.29
C TYR A 136 -4.25 13.09 -5.09
N LYS A 137 -5.57 13.36 -5.27
CA LYS A 137 -6.48 13.78 -4.19
C LYS A 137 -6.83 12.67 -3.20
N HIS A 138 -6.61 11.43 -3.57
CA HIS A 138 -6.89 10.23 -2.78
C HIS A 138 -5.63 9.38 -2.57
N TYR A 139 -4.47 10.03 -2.54
CA TYR A 139 -3.16 9.36 -2.49
C TYR A 139 -3.06 8.32 -1.38
N GLU A 140 -3.57 8.63 -0.20
CA GLU A 140 -3.49 7.77 0.98
C GLU A 140 -4.29 6.46 0.82
N ASP A 141 -5.38 6.45 0.04
CA ASP A 141 -6.19 5.25 -0.21
C ASP A 141 -5.40 4.15 -0.94
N TRP A 142 -4.36 4.55 -1.68
CA TRP A 142 -3.54 3.67 -2.52
C TRP A 142 -2.21 3.28 -1.89
N GLN A 143 -1.86 3.90 -0.77
CA GLN A 143 -0.64 3.60 -0.03
C GLN A 143 -0.81 2.38 0.88
N ARG A 144 0.30 1.86 1.37
CA ARG A 144 0.31 0.91 2.47
C ARG A 144 -0.26 1.58 3.73
N ASP A 145 -0.88 0.78 4.57
CA ASP A 145 -1.32 1.27 5.87
C ASP A 145 -0.11 1.57 6.77
N SER A 146 -0.22 2.61 7.57
CA SER A 146 0.76 2.90 8.63
C SER A 146 0.80 1.76 9.63
N LEU A 147 1.96 1.54 10.26
CA LEU A 147 2.04 0.61 11.38
C LEU A 147 1.19 1.14 12.54
N THR A 148 0.59 0.20 13.25
CA THR A 148 0.00 0.46 14.56
C THR A 148 0.73 -0.40 15.58
N ALA A 149 1.49 0.21 16.46
CA ALA A 149 2.29 -0.48 17.45
C ALA A 149 1.41 -1.29 18.39
N LYS A 150 1.74 -2.56 18.55
CA LYS A 150 1.06 -3.49 19.47
C LYS A 150 2.09 -4.27 20.26
N MET A 151 1.86 -4.38 21.58
CA MET A 151 2.70 -5.18 22.45
C MET A 151 1.85 -6.18 23.23
N LYS A 152 2.48 -7.31 23.55
CA LYS A 152 1.98 -8.30 24.49
C LYS A 152 3.01 -8.46 25.59
N ILE A 153 2.55 -8.54 26.82
CA ILE A 153 3.39 -8.68 28.01
C ILE A 153 2.86 -9.87 28.81
N THR A 154 3.78 -10.78 29.13
CA THR A 154 3.46 -12.00 29.89
C THR A 154 4.37 -12.05 31.12
N ALA A 155 3.80 -12.12 32.31
CA ALA A 155 4.59 -12.30 33.54
C ALA A 155 5.22 -13.71 33.55
N VAL A 156 6.54 -13.78 33.74
CA VAL A 156 7.31 -15.01 33.89
C VAL A 156 7.57 -15.30 35.37
N SER A 157 7.82 -14.26 36.15
CA SER A 157 7.94 -14.29 37.61
C SER A 157 7.43 -12.97 38.24
N GLU A 158 7.63 -12.76 39.55
CA GLU A 158 7.23 -11.53 40.21
C GLU A 158 7.89 -10.26 39.64
N SER A 159 9.14 -10.38 39.13
CA SER A 159 9.92 -9.26 38.58
C SER A 159 10.37 -9.45 37.14
N THR A 160 10.08 -10.58 36.52
CA THR A 160 10.49 -10.89 35.14
C THR A 160 9.29 -11.00 34.21
N TYR A 161 9.35 -10.33 33.07
CA TYR A 161 8.29 -10.30 32.05
C TYR A 161 8.86 -10.62 30.69
N LEU A 162 8.08 -11.36 29.88
CA LEU A 162 8.30 -11.52 28.45
C LEU A 162 7.55 -10.41 27.72
N PHE A 163 8.27 -9.63 26.93
CA PHE A 163 7.78 -8.58 26.07
C PHE A 163 7.82 -9.06 24.62
N GLU A 164 6.70 -9.03 23.94
CA GLU A 164 6.56 -9.46 22.55
C GLU A 164 5.90 -8.35 21.73
N SER A 165 6.49 -7.99 20.58
CA SER A 165 5.82 -7.12 19.62
C SER A 165 4.81 -7.93 18.80
N GLU A 166 3.55 -7.52 18.82
CA GLU A 166 2.49 -8.06 17.94
C GLU A 166 2.18 -7.08 16.78
N THR A 167 3.10 -6.16 16.47
CA THR A 167 2.95 -5.19 15.39
C THR A 167 3.14 -5.88 14.05
N PRO A 168 2.08 -6.03 13.23
CA PRO A 168 2.22 -6.68 11.93
C PRO A 168 3.15 -5.89 11.02
N PHE A 169 3.96 -6.59 10.23
CA PHE A 169 4.89 -6.02 9.24
C PHE A 169 5.99 -5.11 9.81
N ALA A 170 6.16 -5.01 11.12
CA ALA A 170 7.30 -4.32 11.71
C ALA A 170 8.59 -5.13 11.52
N THR A 171 9.70 -4.46 11.20
CA THR A 171 11.03 -5.05 11.07
C THR A 171 12.05 -4.40 12.00
N THR A 172 11.71 -3.26 12.59
CA THR A 172 12.52 -2.56 13.59
C THR A 172 11.73 -2.34 14.87
N PHE A 173 12.41 -2.52 16.00
CA PHE A 173 11.82 -2.47 17.33
C PHE A 173 12.75 -1.67 18.25
N TYR A 174 12.16 -0.99 19.21
CA TYR A 174 12.88 -0.40 20.33
C TYR A 174 12.00 -0.42 21.57
N TRP A 175 12.44 -1.17 22.56
CA TRP A 175 11.85 -1.21 23.88
C TRP A 175 12.61 -0.30 24.84
N ASP A 176 11.88 0.53 25.58
CA ASP A 176 12.35 1.22 26.75
C ASP A 176 11.56 0.69 27.95
N PHE A 177 12.24 0.07 28.90
CA PHE A 177 11.58 -0.56 30.05
C PHE A 177 11.29 0.42 31.19
N GLY A 178 11.74 1.67 31.09
CA GLY A 178 11.52 2.72 32.07
C GLY A 178 12.42 2.61 33.31
N ASP A 179 13.34 1.65 33.36
CA ASP A 179 14.33 1.44 34.42
C ASP A 179 15.77 1.80 33.99
N GLY A 180 15.91 2.38 32.79
CA GLY A 180 17.18 2.72 32.15
C GLY A 180 17.72 1.64 31.21
N ASN A 181 17.06 0.50 31.09
CA ASN A 181 17.40 -0.56 30.13
C ASN A 181 16.51 -0.47 28.89
N SER A 182 17.04 -1.01 27.78
CA SER A 182 16.35 -1.05 26.49
C SER A 182 16.69 -2.30 25.70
N SER A 183 15.91 -2.61 24.64
CA SER A 183 16.15 -3.71 23.72
C SER A 183 15.66 -3.37 22.31
N ASP A 184 16.28 -3.94 21.27
CA ASP A 184 15.87 -3.83 19.86
C ASP A 184 15.31 -5.15 19.30
N LEU A 185 15.10 -6.15 20.14
CA LEU A 185 14.56 -7.45 19.74
C LEU A 185 13.05 -7.43 19.62
N PRO A 186 12.45 -8.20 18.67
CA PRO A 186 10.99 -8.32 18.55
C PRO A 186 10.34 -9.01 19.76
N SER A 187 11.13 -9.82 20.48
CA SER A 187 10.71 -10.51 21.71
C SER A 187 11.90 -10.58 22.67
N VAL A 188 11.67 -10.25 23.93
CA VAL A 188 12.73 -10.17 24.96
C VAL A 188 12.17 -10.41 26.35
N GLU A 189 12.88 -11.17 27.17
CA GLU A 189 12.65 -11.24 28.61
C GLU A 189 13.43 -10.12 29.31
N HIS A 190 12.76 -9.40 30.18
CA HIS A 190 13.37 -8.35 31.02
C HIS A 190 13.03 -8.56 32.49
N THR A 191 14.03 -8.41 33.37
CA THR A 191 13.89 -8.49 34.83
C THR A 191 14.12 -7.12 35.46
N PHE A 192 13.12 -6.59 36.15
CA PHE A 192 13.26 -5.38 36.93
C PHE A 192 13.97 -5.69 38.24
N LEU A 193 15.04 -4.96 38.54
CA LEU A 193 15.85 -5.16 39.75
C LEU A 193 15.27 -4.49 40.99
N ASN A 194 14.39 -3.52 40.83
CA ASN A 194 13.77 -2.77 41.90
C ASN A 194 12.25 -2.89 41.83
N SER A 195 11.58 -2.84 42.98
CA SER A 195 10.12 -2.68 42.99
C SER A 195 9.72 -1.24 42.63
N GLY A 196 8.60 -1.09 41.93
CA GLY A 196 8.10 0.21 41.50
C GLY A 196 7.14 0.14 40.32
N THR A 197 6.76 1.30 39.85
CA THR A 197 5.95 1.42 38.60
C THR A 197 6.86 1.88 37.49
N PHE A 198 6.96 1.06 36.45
CA PHE A 198 7.80 1.32 35.27
C PHE A 198 6.90 1.56 34.03
N GLN A 199 7.18 2.63 33.30
CA GLN A 199 6.52 2.90 32.04
C GLN A 199 7.30 2.24 30.92
N VAL A 200 6.75 1.18 30.36
CA VAL A 200 7.35 0.47 29.22
C VAL A 200 6.81 1.05 27.92
N ILE A 201 7.72 1.32 26.99
CA ILE A 201 7.41 1.87 25.66
C ILE A 201 7.97 0.94 24.60
N LEU A 202 7.13 0.55 23.63
CA LEU A 202 7.56 -0.08 22.39
C LEU A 202 7.43 0.93 21.25
N LYS A 203 8.51 1.16 20.51
CA LYS A 203 8.51 1.87 19.23
C LYS A 203 8.76 0.86 18.12
N THR A 204 8.02 0.98 17.01
CA THR A 204 8.11 0.06 15.87
C THR A 204 8.24 0.80 14.54
N GLY A 205 8.96 0.20 13.61
CA GLY A 205 9.17 0.70 12.24
C GLY A 205 9.40 -0.44 11.26
N ARG A 206 9.66 -0.11 10.00
CA ARG A 206 9.86 -1.08 8.92
C ARG A 206 11.25 -1.08 8.29
N CYS A 207 12.10 -0.15 8.66
CA CYS A 207 13.41 0.01 8.05
C CYS A 207 14.42 0.46 9.09
N LEU A 208 15.60 -0.13 9.09
CA LEU A 208 16.65 0.19 10.06
C LEU A 208 17.06 1.68 10.08
N ASP A 209 17.03 2.33 8.89
CA ASP A 209 17.41 3.73 8.74
C ASP A 209 16.21 4.69 8.85
N ALA A 210 14.99 4.17 8.99
CA ALA A 210 13.78 4.98 9.10
C ALA A 210 13.51 5.32 10.58
N GLN A 211 12.88 6.46 10.80
CA GLN A 211 12.30 6.75 12.11
C GLN A 211 11.22 5.72 12.43
N TYR A 212 11.05 5.42 13.71
CA TYR A 212 9.92 4.59 14.15
C TYR A 212 8.60 5.22 13.68
N GLU A 213 7.72 4.37 13.11
CA GLU A 213 6.47 4.83 12.53
C GLU A 213 5.39 5.02 13.59
N ASP A 214 5.42 4.22 14.67
CA ASP A 214 4.44 4.28 15.75
C ASP A 214 5.01 3.77 17.08
N SER A 215 4.32 4.08 18.16
CA SER A 215 4.70 3.65 19.52
C SER A 215 3.47 3.36 20.38
N VAL A 216 3.63 2.42 21.31
CA VAL A 216 2.63 2.09 22.33
C VAL A 216 3.31 2.01 23.69
N SER A 217 2.62 2.41 24.76
CA SER A 217 3.16 2.37 26.12
C SER A 217 2.17 1.78 27.11
N THR A 218 2.70 1.21 28.19
CA THR A 218 1.93 0.71 29.32
C THR A 218 2.74 0.82 30.62
N SER A 219 2.07 0.77 31.77
CA SER A 219 2.73 0.76 33.08
C SER A 219 2.72 -0.66 33.65
N ILE A 220 3.83 -1.07 34.23
CA ILE A 220 4.00 -2.34 34.94
C ILE A 220 4.35 -2.02 36.41
N ASN A 221 3.70 -2.71 37.31
CA ASN A 221 4.01 -2.66 38.76
C ASN A 221 4.76 -3.94 39.10
N VAL A 222 5.94 -3.78 39.69
CA VAL A 222 6.86 -4.82 40.16
C VAL A 222 7.00 -4.76 41.68
#